data_c3bc5727b754994e5c9762ff1703d6df
#
_entry.id   c3bc5727b754994e5c9762ff1703d6df
#
_cell.length_a   1.000
_cell.length_b   1.000
_cell.length_c   1.000
_cell.angle_alpha   90.00
_cell.angle_beta   90.00
_cell.angle_gamma   90.00
#
_symmetry.space_group_name_H-M   'P 1'
#
loop_
_entity.id
_entity.type
_entity.pdbx_description
1 polymer ?
#
loop_
_entity_poly.entity_id
_entity_poly.type
_entity_poly.pdbx_seq_one_letter_code
_entity_poly.pdbx_strand_id
1 'polypeptide(L)'
;YQVVSLYYDDPYDTALRQKLDGVDRREKFRLRYYGEKPAFFKLEKKYKVKGLCGKGACRLSREEGERLLRGDSAFLLEKEEPLAREFYAKLRRGLAPKTVVRYTREAFLYAPGNVRVTLDGDIRAGAPERFLIPQKLLPALGGLAVVEVKYDAFLPEIVKLAVQVPNRQGTACSKYALCRRYD
;
A
#
# COMPACT_ATOMS: atom_id res chain seq x y z
N TYR A 1 13.91 -6.45 0.78
CA TYR A 1 12.93 -7.26 0.05
C TYR A 1 12.00 -6.39 -0.79
N GLN A 2 11.50 -6.98 -1.87
CA GLN A 2 10.62 -6.30 -2.80
C GLN A 2 9.17 -6.31 -2.30
N VAL A 3 8.47 -5.21 -2.49
CA VAL A 3 7.04 -5.06 -2.20
C VAL A 3 6.34 -4.58 -3.46
N VAL A 4 5.35 -5.34 -3.92
CA VAL A 4 4.53 -4.97 -5.08
C VAL A 4 3.08 -4.85 -4.63
N SER A 5 2.42 -3.75 -4.97
CA SER A 5 1.04 -3.47 -4.57
C SER A 5 0.24 -2.94 -5.75
N LEU A 6 -0.90 -3.56 -6.01
CA LEU A 6 -1.93 -3.06 -6.92
C LEU A 6 -2.97 -2.31 -6.10
N TYR A 7 -3.10 -1.03 -6.34
CA TYR A 7 -4.10 -0.19 -5.69
C TYR A 7 -5.40 -0.13 -6.48
N TYR A 8 -6.49 -0.11 -5.74
CA TYR A 8 -7.85 -0.01 -6.28
C TYR A 8 -8.44 1.35 -5.94
N ASP A 9 -9.22 1.90 -6.85
CA ASP A 9 -10.03 3.10 -6.65
C ASP A 9 -11.30 3.03 -7.52
N ASP A 10 -12.23 3.91 -7.28
CA ASP A 10 -13.42 4.02 -8.11
C ASP A 10 -13.17 4.87 -9.39
N PRO A 11 -14.12 4.97 -10.32
CA PRO A 11 -13.97 5.78 -11.54
C PRO A 11 -13.70 7.27 -11.27
N TYR A 12 -14.05 7.77 -10.09
CA TYR A 12 -13.90 9.16 -9.68
C TYR A 12 -12.60 9.44 -8.91
N ASP A 13 -11.74 8.43 -8.72
CA ASP A 13 -10.51 8.52 -7.93
C ASP A 13 -10.74 9.01 -6.49
N THR A 14 -11.83 8.53 -5.88
CA THR A 14 -12.28 8.98 -4.55
C THR A 14 -11.22 8.77 -3.49
N ALA A 15 -10.54 7.62 -3.44
CA ALA A 15 -9.50 7.37 -2.44
C ALA A 15 -8.26 8.26 -2.65
N LEU A 16 -7.93 8.60 -3.89
CA LEU A 16 -6.87 9.55 -4.21
C LEU A 16 -7.24 10.96 -3.73
N ARG A 17 -8.40 11.46 -4.16
CA ARG A 17 -8.89 12.81 -3.79
C ARG A 17 -9.00 12.97 -2.29
N GLN A 18 -9.68 12.07 -1.60
CA GLN A 18 -9.80 12.09 -0.13
C GLN A 18 -8.45 12.09 0.57
N LYS A 19 -7.42 11.44 0.00
CA LYS A 19 -6.07 11.48 0.56
C LYS A 19 -5.40 12.83 0.33
N LEU A 20 -5.56 13.45 -0.84
CA LEU A 20 -4.99 14.76 -1.16
C LEU A 20 -5.67 15.87 -0.34
N ASP A 21 -6.99 15.84 -0.25
CA ASP A 21 -7.81 16.82 0.47
C ASP A 21 -7.74 16.65 2.00
N GLY A 22 -7.07 15.60 2.49
CA GLY A 22 -6.93 15.36 3.92
C GLY A 22 -8.19 14.89 4.62
N VAL A 23 -9.23 14.45 3.89
CA VAL A 23 -10.51 13.97 4.43
C VAL A 23 -10.28 12.96 5.53
N ASP A 24 -10.90 13.16 6.71
CA ASP A 24 -10.69 12.29 7.86
C ASP A 24 -11.27 10.89 7.64
N ARG A 25 -12.53 10.80 7.17
CA ARG A 25 -13.13 9.48 6.88
C ARG A 25 -12.78 9.04 5.47
N ARG A 26 -11.77 8.17 5.36
CA ARG A 26 -11.29 7.65 4.08
C ARG A 26 -10.80 6.22 4.18
N GLU A 27 -10.82 5.52 3.06
CA GLU A 27 -10.32 4.16 2.95
C GLU A 27 -9.60 3.94 1.62
N LYS A 28 -8.76 2.92 1.55
CA LYS A 28 -8.14 2.45 0.31
C LYS A 28 -7.87 0.97 0.36
N PHE A 29 -8.01 0.33 -0.77
CA PHE A 29 -7.78 -1.10 -0.95
C PHE A 29 -6.56 -1.35 -1.81
N ARG A 30 -5.86 -2.44 -1.53
CA ARG A 30 -4.77 -2.91 -2.36
C ARG A 30 -4.63 -4.42 -2.29
N LEU A 31 -4.20 -5.02 -3.39
CA LEU A 31 -3.68 -6.37 -3.44
C LEU A 31 -2.15 -6.29 -3.39
N ARG A 32 -1.49 -7.08 -2.55
CA ARG A 32 -0.05 -7.01 -2.33
C ARG A 32 0.60 -8.38 -2.34
N TYR A 33 1.83 -8.44 -2.85
CA TYR A 33 2.72 -9.56 -2.64
C TYR A 33 4.15 -9.09 -2.32
N TYR A 34 4.99 -10.04 -1.92
CA TYR A 34 6.38 -9.82 -1.53
C TYR A 34 7.31 -10.69 -2.37
N GLY A 35 8.53 -10.18 -2.62
CA GLY A 35 9.52 -10.86 -3.44
C GLY A 35 9.28 -10.68 -4.93
N GLU A 36 9.99 -11.43 -5.74
CA GLU A 36 9.93 -11.35 -7.21
C GLU A 36 8.69 -12.02 -7.80
N LYS A 37 8.26 -13.11 -7.17
CA LYS A 37 7.08 -13.88 -7.58
C LYS A 37 6.14 -14.06 -6.38
N PRO A 38 4.82 -13.94 -6.56
CA PRO A 38 3.87 -14.13 -5.47
C PRO A 38 3.78 -15.61 -5.07
N ALA A 39 4.12 -15.91 -3.81
CA ALA A 39 3.73 -17.18 -3.17
C ALA A 39 2.27 -17.14 -2.71
N PHE A 40 1.81 -15.96 -2.32
CA PHE A 40 0.43 -15.64 -1.93
C PHE A 40 0.21 -14.14 -2.08
N PHE A 41 -1.06 -13.73 -2.05
CA PHE A 41 -1.41 -12.32 -2.02
C PHE A 41 -2.02 -11.92 -0.68
N LYS A 42 -1.87 -10.64 -0.33
CA LYS A 42 -2.60 -9.99 0.76
C LYS A 42 -3.54 -8.95 0.18
N LEU A 43 -4.83 -9.17 0.33
CA LEU A 43 -5.82 -8.13 0.19
C LEU A 43 -5.78 -7.28 1.47
N GLU A 44 -5.55 -5.98 1.34
CA GLU A 44 -5.43 -5.07 2.47
C GLU A 44 -6.34 -3.85 2.28
N LYS A 45 -7.03 -3.48 3.36
CA LYS A 45 -7.73 -2.22 3.52
C LYS A 45 -7.00 -1.38 4.55
N LYS A 46 -6.69 -0.13 4.22
CA LYS A 46 -6.29 0.89 5.21
C LYS A 46 -7.37 1.94 5.28
N TYR A 47 -7.81 2.28 6.48
CA TYR A 47 -8.83 3.31 6.69
C TYR A 47 -8.41 4.28 7.79
N LYS A 48 -8.99 5.48 7.74
CA LYS A 48 -8.88 6.50 8.78
C LYS A 48 -10.28 6.96 9.15
N VAL A 49 -10.57 7.08 10.43
CA VAL A 49 -11.85 7.58 10.98
C VAL A 49 -11.55 8.29 12.29
N LYS A 50 -12.01 9.54 12.44
CA LYS A 50 -11.80 10.36 13.65
C LYS A 50 -10.34 10.42 14.09
N GLY A 51 -9.43 10.67 13.13
CA GLY A 51 -8.00 10.73 13.40
C GLY A 51 -7.30 9.37 13.52
N LEU A 52 -8.02 8.30 13.84
CA LEU A 52 -7.48 6.96 14.05
C LEU A 52 -7.30 6.21 12.74
N CYS A 53 -6.17 5.52 12.60
CA CYS A 53 -5.87 4.68 11.45
C CYS A 53 -6.07 3.20 11.79
N GLY A 54 -6.85 2.50 10.97
CA GLY A 54 -7.00 1.07 11.06
C GLY A 54 -6.56 0.34 9.79
N LYS A 55 -6.38 -0.97 9.93
CA LYS A 55 -5.98 -1.86 8.84
C LYS A 55 -6.73 -3.18 8.96
N GLY A 56 -7.32 -3.63 7.84
CA GLY A 56 -7.79 -5.00 7.65
C GLY A 56 -6.91 -5.74 6.66
N ALA A 57 -6.81 -7.05 6.77
CA ALA A 57 -6.10 -7.89 5.82
C ALA A 57 -6.81 -9.25 5.67
N CYS A 58 -6.79 -9.78 4.45
CA CYS A 58 -7.22 -11.13 4.11
C CYS A 58 -6.12 -11.78 3.25
N ARG A 59 -5.78 -13.02 3.55
CA ARG A 59 -4.80 -13.78 2.76
C ARG A 59 -5.53 -14.47 1.61
N LEU A 60 -4.98 -14.32 0.42
CA LEU A 60 -5.43 -15.04 -0.78
C LEU A 60 -4.31 -15.97 -1.23
N SER A 61 -4.65 -17.18 -1.64
CA SER A 61 -3.71 -18.08 -2.31
C SER A 61 -3.21 -17.43 -3.61
N ARG A 62 -2.20 -18.00 -4.22
CA ARG A 62 -1.74 -17.56 -5.54
C ARG A 62 -2.85 -17.68 -6.58
N GLU A 63 -3.53 -18.81 -6.60
CA GLU A 63 -4.63 -19.08 -7.52
C GLU A 63 -5.79 -18.09 -7.35
N GLU A 64 -6.22 -17.84 -6.10
CA GLU A 64 -7.28 -16.88 -5.79
C GLU A 64 -6.91 -15.45 -6.24
N GLY A 65 -5.66 -15.04 -6.02
CA GLY A 65 -5.19 -13.75 -6.50
C GLY A 65 -5.17 -13.64 -8.02
N GLU A 66 -4.75 -14.70 -8.71
CA GLU A 66 -4.77 -14.75 -10.18
C GLU A 66 -6.21 -14.77 -10.73
N ARG A 67 -7.16 -15.46 -10.07
CA ARG A 67 -8.60 -15.39 -10.38
C ARG A 67 -9.11 -13.96 -10.26
N LEU A 68 -8.80 -13.30 -9.14
CA LEU A 68 -9.20 -11.90 -8.90
C LEU A 68 -8.67 -10.95 -10.00
N LEU A 69 -7.43 -11.13 -10.44
CA LEU A 69 -6.83 -10.34 -11.51
C LEU A 69 -7.50 -10.56 -12.87
N ARG A 70 -8.10 -11.74 -13.11
CA ARG A 70 -8.92 -12.04 -14.29
C ARG A 70 -10.36 -11.54 -14.17
N GLY A 71 -10.74 -10.90 -13.04
CA GLY A 71 -12.09 -10.41 -12.79
C GLY A 71 -13.02 -11.42 -12.10
N ASP A 72 -12.58 -12.65 -11.83
CA ASP A 72 -13.33 -13.61 -11.05
C ASP A 72 -13.16 -13.31 -9.56
N SER A 73 -14.21 -12.75 -8.98
CA SER A 73 -14.23 -12.32 -7.57
C SER A 73 -15.28 -13.06 -6.72
N ALA A 74 -16.06 -13.98 -7.27
CA ALA A 74 -17.15 -14.65 -6.56
C ALA A 74 -16.67 -15.42 -5.32
N PHE A 75 -15.49 -16.04 -5.38
CA PHE A 75 -14.89 -16.78 -4.27
C PHE A 75 -14.68 -15.94 -3.01
N LEU A 76 -14.62 -14.60 -3.13
CA LEU A 76 -14.48 -13.71 -1.97
C LEU A 76 -15.68 -13.80 -1.01
N LEU A 77 -16.84 -14.24 -1.49
CA LEU A 77 -18.02 -14.45 -0.65
C LEU A 77 -17.90 -15.68 0.26
N GLU A 78 -17.07 -16.64 -0.13
CA GLU A 78 -16.82 -17.89 0.61
C GLU A 78 -15.75 -17.71 1.71
N LYS A 79 -15.03 -16.58 1.69
CA LYS A 79 -14.02 -16.26 2.70
C LYS A 79 -14.66 -15.92 4.04
N GLU A 80 -14.02 -16.35 5.12
CA GLU A 80 -14.44 -16.05 6.50
C GLU A 80 -14.17 -14.58 6.85
N GLU A 81 -13.09 -14.00 6.31
CA GLU A 81 -12.69 -12.63 6.63
C GLU A 81 -13.70 -11.60 6.11
N PRO A 82 -14.26 -10.75 6.97
CA PRO A 82 -15.25 -9.74 6.57
C PRO A 82 -14.74 -8.79 5.47
N LEU A 83 -13.43 -8.55 5.44
CA LEU A 83 -12.79 -7.72 4.42
C LEU A 83 -12.99 -8.28 3.00
N ALA A 84 -13.00 -9.59 2.81
CA ALA A 84 -13.19 -10.20 1.50
C ALA A 84 -14.60 -9.89 0.95
N ARG A 85 -15.63 -10.05 1.77
CA ARG A 85 -17.02 -9.71 1.41
C ARG A 85 -17.19 -8.22 1.17
N GLU A 86 -16.57 -7.38 2.01
CA GLU A 86 -16.59 -5.93 1.81
C GLU A 86 -15.95 -5.55 0.47
N PHE A 87 -14.81 -6.13 0.16
CA PHE A 87 -14.08 -5.88 -1.08
C PHE A 87 -14.89 -6.33 -2.31
N TYR A 88 -15.53 -7.50 -2.24
CA TYR A 88 -16.45 -7.95 -3.28
C TYR A 88 -17.57 -6.92 -3.54
N ALA A 89 -18.23 -6.44 -2.49
CA ALA A 89 -19.28 -5.44 -2.61
C ALA A 89 -18.76 -4.12 -3.23
N LYS A 90 -17.52 -3.72 -2.93
CA LYS A 90 -16.88 -2.54 -3.55
C LYS A 90 -16.58 -2.76 -5.03
N LEU A 91 -16.08 -3.94 -5.42
CA LEU A 91 -15.88 -4.29 -6.83
C LEU A 91 -17.18 -4.21 -7.62
N ARG A 92 -18.29 -4.71 -7.06
CA ARG A 92 -19.63 -4.62 -7.68
C ARG A 92 -20.16 -3.19 -7.81
N ARG A 93 -19.60 -2.25 -7.07
CA ARG A 93 -19.92 -0.81 -7.12
C ARG A 93 -18.93 0.02 -7.94
N GLY A 94 -18.04 -0.63 -8.71
CA GLY A 94 -17.13 0.05 -9.62
C GLY A 94 -15.73 0.27 -9.08
N LEU A 95 -15.36 -0.31 -7.91
CA LEU A 95 -13.96 -0.32 -7.49
C LEU A 95 -13.15 -1.15 -8.49
N ALA A 96 -12.05 -0.60 -9.01
CA ALA A 96 -11.23 -1.23 -10.04
C ALA A 96 -9.73 -1.04 -9.78
N PRO A 97 -8.88 -1.90 -10.34
CA PRO A 97 -7.44 -1.69 -10.32
C PRO A 97 -7.07 -0.36 -10.99
N LYS A 98 -6.15 0.42 -10.39
CA LYS A 98 -5.74 1.73 -10.92
C LYS A 98 -4.24 1.84 -11.17
N THR A 99 -3.41 1.48 -10.21
CA THR A 99 -1.96 1.60 -10.39
C THR A 99 -1.21 0.54 -9.61
N VAL A 100 -0.11 0.09 -10.19
CA VAL A 100 0.88 -0.75 -9.51
C VAL A 100 1.96 0.13 -8.91
N VAL A 101 2.31 -0.17 -7.68
CA VAL A 101 3.45 0.45 -6.98
C VAL A 101 4.38 -0.65 -6.51
N ARG A 102 5.62 -0.62 -6.98
CA ARG A 102 6.72 -1.50 -6.54
C ARG A 102 7.78 -0.67 -5.84
N TYR A 103 8.41 -1.23 -4.83
CA TYR A 103 9.60 -0.65 -4.18
C TYR A 103 10.40 -1.73 -3.47
N THR A 104 11.68 -1.45 -3.23
CA THR A 104 12.54 -2.26 -2.37
C THR A 104 12.50 -1.69 -0.96
N ARG A 105 12.28 -2.56 0.03
CA ARG A 105 12.19 -2.19 1.44
C ARG A 105 13.32 -2.80 2.25
N GLU A 106 13.99 -1.97 3.00
CA GLU A 106 14.78 -2.35 4.16
C GLU A 106 14.00 -2.01 5.43
N ALA A 107 14.00 -2.91 6.41
CA ALA A 107 13.26 -2.73 7.66
C ALA A 107 14.16 -2.98 8.85
N PHE A 108 14.18 -2.03 9.76
CA PHE A 108 14.95 -2.04 11.00
C PHE A 108 14.00 -2.00 12.17
N LEU A 109 14.24 -2.84 13.16
CA LEU A 109 13.46 -2.91 14.39
C LEU A 109 14.34 -2.51 15.57
N TYR A 110 13.78 -1.70 16.46
CA TYR A 110 14.43 -1.32 17.71
C TYR A 110 13.43 -1.53 18.86
N ALA A 111 13.75 -2.44 19.77
CA ALA A 111 12.81 -2.90 20.79
C ALA A 111 12.31 -1.78 21.73
N PRO A 112 13.16 -0.89 22.28
CA PRO A 112 12.67 0.23 23.07
C PRO A 112 11.75 1.13 22.25
N GLY A 113 10.53 1.39 22.75
CA GLY A 113 9.50 2.16 22.05
C GLY A 113 8.81 1.42 20.90
N ASN A 114 9.10 0.13 20.71
CA ASN A 114 8.57 -0.68 19.60
C ASN A 114 8.75 0.01 18.25
N VAL A 115 9.97 0.53 18.03
CA VAL A 115 10.24 1.34 16.84
C VAL A 115 10.48 0.47 15.63
N ARG A 116 9.86 0.83 14.53
CA ARG A 116 10.13 0.28 13.20
C ARG A 116 10.49 1.39 12.24
N VAL A 117 11.71 1.39 11.76
CA VAL A 117 12.17 2.25 10.67
C VAL A 117 12.15 1.45 9.37
N THR A 118 11.58 2.00 8.32
CA THR A 118 11.64 1.39 6.98
C THR A 118 12.18 2.38 5.97
N LEU A 119 13.10 1.91 5.14
CA LEU A 119 13.62 2.63 3.98
C LEU A 119 13.05 2.00 2.71
N ASP A 120 12.26 2.76 1.97
CA ASP A 120 11.62 2.33 0.74
C ASP A 120 12.28 3.05 -0.44
N GLY A 121 13.13 2.34 -1.17
CA GLY A 121 13.84 2.83 -2.35
C GLY A 121 13.34 2.20 -3.65
N ASP A 122 13.88 2.68 -4.79
CA ASP A 122 13.51 2.25 -6.14
C ASP A 122 12.00 2.17 -6.34
N ILE A 123 11.31 3.27 -6.00
CA ILE A 123 9.85 3.32 -6.12
C ILE A 123 9.48 3.47 -7.59
N ARG A 124 8.72 2.50 -8.08
CA ARG A 124 8.25 2.41 -9.47
C ARG A 124 6.75 2.31 -9.54
N ALA A 125 6.17 2.81 -10.62
CA ALA A 125 4.74 2.79 -10.86
C ALA A 125 4.40 2.39 -12.29
N GLY A 126 3.17 1.99 -12.52
CA GLY A 126 2.63 1.71 -13.84
C GLY A 126 1.23 1.12 -13.83
N ALA A 127 0.75 0.82 -15.01
CA ALA A 127 -0.60 0.32 -15.24
C ALA A 127 -0.85 -1.03 -14.56
N PRO A 128 -2.13 -1.33 -14.20
CA PRO A 128 -2.54 -2.55 -13.49
C PRO A 128 -2.07 -3.85 -14.12
N GLU A 129 -2.02 -3.93 -15.45
CA GLU A 129 -1.62 -5.10 -16.23
C GLU A 129 -0.17 -5.52 -15.96
N ARG A 130 0.64 -4.61 -15.42
CA ARG A 130 2.04 -4.85 -15.07
C ARG A 130 2.23 -5.42 -13.66
N PHE A 131 1.16 -5.73 -12.94
CA PHE A 131 1.23 -6.17 -11.55
C PHE A 131 2.08 -7.43 -11.36
N LEU A 132 1.95 -8.42 -12.26
CA LEU A 132 2.74 -9.65 -12.22
C LEU A 132 4.05 -9.58 -13.04
N ILE A 133 4.30 -8.45 -13.72
CA ILE A 133 5.54 -8.19 -14.49
C ILE A 133 6.18 -6.85 -14.07
N PRO A 134 6.54 -6.70 -12.78
CA PRO A 134 6.94 -5.40 -12.20
C PRO A 134 8.27 -4.84 -12.76
N GLN A 135 9.01 -5.63 -13.56
CA GLN A 135 10.21 -5.18 -14.24
C GLN A 135 9.94 -4.09 -15.28
N LYS A 136 8.72 -4.03 -15.82
CA LYS A 136 8.28 -3.05 -16.82
C LYS A 136 7.73 -1.74 -16.20
N LEU A 137 7.79 -1.59 -14.87
CA LEU A 137 7.35 -0.37 -14.19
C LEU A 137 8.37 0.76 -14.34
N LEU A 138 7.89 2.00 -14.40
CA LEU A 138 8.72 3.19 -14.56
C LEU A 138 9.09 3.81 -13.21
N PRO A 139 10.28 4.44 -13.06
CA PRO A 139 10.64 5.17 -11.84
C PRO A 139 9.62 6.28 -11.53
N ALA A 140 9.18 6.36 -10.28
CA ALA A 140 8.16 7.31 -9.84
C ALA A 140 8.69 8.48 -9.01
N LEU A 141 9.89 8.40 -8.44
CA LEU A 141 10.44 9.41 -7.52
C LEU A 141 11.86 9.88 -7.88
N GLY A 142 12.31 9.71 -9.11
CA GLY A 142 13.60 10.28 -9.55
C GLY A 142 14.80 9.91 -8.65
N GLY A 143 14.85 8.67 -8.15
CA GLY A 143 15.92 8.20 -7.27
C GLY A 143 15.74 8.52 -5.78
N LEU A 144 14.67 9.20 -5.38
CA LEU A 144 14.38 9.46 -3.97
C LEU A 144 13.87 8.21 -3.26
N ALA A 145 14.22 8.08 -1.97
CA ALA A 145 13.69 7.08 -1.06
C ALA A 145 12.73 7.68 -0.05
N VAL A 146 11.87 6.84 0.53
CA VAL A 146 10.95 7.23 1.61
C VAL A 146 11.37 6.55 2.89
N VAL A 147 11.73 7.34 3.90
CA VAL A 147 11.94 6.86 5.27
C VAL A 147 10.61 6.96 6.03
N GLU A 148 10.15 5.86 6.61
CA GLU A 148 8.97 5.83 7.48
C GLU A 148 9.38 5.32 8.85
N VAL A 149 9.06 6.10 9.89
CA VAL A 149 9.29 5.75 11.29
C VAL A 149 7.95 5.50 11.96
N LYS A 150 7.81 4.34 12.60
CA LYS A 150 6.66 3.98 13.43
C LYS A 150 7.15 3.64 14.82
N TYR A 151 6.40 4.08 15.81
CA TYR A 151 6.67 3.81 17.22
C TYR A 151 5.33 3.87 17.98
N ASP A 152 5.32 3.33 19.19
CA ASP A 152 4.12 3.35 20.03
C ASP A 152 4.05 4.64 20.85
N ALA A 153 4.45 4.61 22.13
CA ALA A 153 4.27 5.75 23.03
C ALA A 153 5.37 6.82 22.88
N PHE A 154 6.60 6.44 22.55
CA PHE A 154 7.72 7.37 22.43
C PHE A 154 8.74 6.92 21.38
N LEU A 155 9.44 7.87 20.81
CA LEU A 155 10.57 7.63 19.93
C LEU A 155 11.88 7.86 20.71
N PRO A 156 12.69 6.82 20.93
CA PRO A 156 13.99 6.95 21.60
C PRO A 156 14.91 7.96 20.89
N GLU A 157 15.65 8.77 21.66
CA GLU A 157 16.48 9.84 21.11
C GLU A 157 17.54 9.33 20.14
N ILE A 158 18.14 8.17 20.41
CA ILE A 158 19.10 7.55 19.49
C ILE A 158 18.50 7.28 18.10
N VAL A 159 17.26 6.83 18.06
CA VAL A 159 16.57 6.59 16.76
C VAL A 159 16.19 7.91 16.12
N LYS A 160 15.71 8.88 16.91
CA LYS A 160 15.37 10.21 16.42
C LYS A 160 16.57 10.88 15.76
N LEU A 161 17.75 10.81 16.37
CA LEU A 161 19.00 11.32 15.78
C LEU A 161 19.40 10.55 14.51
N ALA A 162 19.31 9.21 14.53
CA ALA A 162 19.68 8.37 13.40
C ALA A 162 18.81 8.58 12.15
N VAL A 163 17.54 8.99 12.31
CA VAL A 163 16.62 9.22 11.17
C VAL A 163 16.56 10.67 10.72
N GLN A 164 17.31 11.57 11.37
CA GLN A 164 17.42 12.95 10.92
C GLN A 164 18.19 13.04 9.61
N VAL A 165 17.56 13.60 8.59
CA VAL A 165 18.19 13.85 7.29
C VAL A 165 18.35 15.36 7.13
N PRO A 166 19.57 15.89 6.91
CA PRO A 166 19.81 17.30 6.73
C PRO A 166 18.92 17.89 5.62
N ASN A 167 18.39 19.09 5.86
CA ASN A 167 17.52 19.82 4.92
C ASN A 167 16.26 19.04 4.48
N ARG A 168 15.72 18.18 5.35
CA ARG A 168 14.47 17.46 5.12
C ARG A 168 13.53 17.62 6.31
N GLN A 169 12.25 17.73 6.03
CA GLN A 169 11.19 17.75 7.04
C GLN A 169 10.28 16.53 6.88
N GLY A 170 9.79 16.02 8.03
CA GLY A 170 8.81 14.96 8.05
C GLY A 170 7.48 15.43 7.42
N THR A 171 6.93 14.64 6.52
CA THR A 171 5.67 14.93 5.85
C THR A 171 4.81 13.69 5.68
N ALA A 172 3.51 13.91 5.46
CA ALA A 172 2.58 12.82 5.14
C ALA A 172 2.85 12.29 3.73
N CYS A 173 3.44 11.11 3.62
CA CYS A 173 3.74 10.45 2.35
C CYS A 173 2.71 9.37 2.00
N SER A 174 2.21 9.39 0.78
CA SER A 174 1.38 8.31 0.21
C SER A 174 1.96 7.86 -1.12
N LYS A 175 2.57 6.66 -1.12
CA LYS A 175 3.11 6.08 -2.37
C LYS A 175 2.05 5.96 -3.47
N TYR A 176 0.79 5.64 -3.10
CA TYR A 176 -0.33 5.65 -4.04
C TYR A 176 -0.50 7.03 -4.70
N ALA A 177 -0.61 8.09 -3.90
CA ALA A 177 -0.80 9.44 -4.45
C ALA A 177 0.43 9.92 -5.26
N LEU A 178 1.64 9.58 -4.82
CA LEU A 178 2.86 9.90 -5.56
C LEU A 178 2.91 9.23 -6.92
N CYS A 179 2.50 7.96 -6.99
CA CYS A 179 2.53 7.17 -8.23
C CYS A 179 1.38 7.50 -9.19
N ARG A 180 0.36 8.25 -8.74
CA ARG A 180 -0.77 8.73 -9.55
C ARG A 180 -0.58 10.17 -10.07
N ARG A 181 0.60 10.78 -9.88
CA ARG A 181 0.85 12.16 -10.35
C ARG A 181 0.97 12.29 -11.87
N TYR A 182 1.20 11.20 -12.54
CA TYR A 182 1.51 11.18 -13.98
C TYR A 182 0.50 10.32 -14.77
N ASP A 183 -0.64 10.02 -14.18
CA ASP A 183 -1.75 9.34 -14.87
C ASP A 183 -2.67 10.34 -15.57
#